data_6cf0340cd2830f2585a2035b702918bd
#
_entry.id   6cf0340cd2830f2585a2035b702918bd
#
_cell.length_a   1.000
_cell.length_b   1.000
_cell.length_c   1.000
_cell.angle_alpha   90.00
_cell.angle_beta   90.00
_cell.angle_gamma   90.00
#
_symmetry.space_group_name_H-M   'P 1'
#
loop_
_entity.id
_entity.type
_entity.pdbx_description
1 polymer ?
#
loop_
_entity_poly.entity_id
_entity_poly.type
_entity_poly.pdbx_seq_one_letter_code
_entity_poly.pdbx_strand_id
1 'polypeptide(L)' 'MRDLIRQLIQHNLRVIERYYSRIRLERLAVLVGVSLQRAEQEVCDMVVNKGVMAKINRLEGIVVFNFKR' A
#
# COMPACT_ATOMS: atom_id res chain seq x y z
N MET A 1 16.02 -2.98 -13.53
CA MET A 1 15.73 -1.77 -13.42
C MET A 1 14.46 -1.51 -12.87
N ARG A 2 13.43 -1.87 -13.45
CA ARG A 2 12.15 -1.70 -12.90
C ARG A 2 12.06 -2.33 -11.58
N ASP A 3 12.84 -3.37 -11.30
CA ASP A 3 12.77 -4.08 -10.04
C ASP A 3 13.20 -3.23 -8.87
N LEU A 4 14.15 -2.33 -9.11
CA LEU A 4 14.60 -1.46 -8.04
C LEU A 4 13.49 -0.55 -7.58
N ILE A 5 12.76 0.02 -8.51
CA ILE A 5 11.66 0.92 -8.15
C ILE A 5 10.58 0.16 -7.42
N ARG A 6 10.28 -1.03 -7.91
CA ARG A 6 9.26 -1.84 -7.31
C ARG A 6 9.64 -2.22 -5.88
N GLN A 7 10.89 -2.56 -5.67
CA GLN A 7 11.36 -2.90 -4.34
C GLN A 7 11.25 -1.72 -3.40
N LEU A 8 11.55 -0.52 -3.89
CA LEU A 8 11.41 0.67 -3.08
C LEU A 8 9.97 0.90 -2.68
N ILE A 9 9.07 0.75 -3.63
CA ILE A 9 7.65 0.93 -3.35
C ILE A 9 7.19 -0.07 -2.30
N GLN A 10 7.56 -1.31 -2.47
CA GLN A 10 7.14 -2.34 -1.52
C GLN A 10 7.76 -2.13 -0.15
N HIS A 11 9.01 -1.70 -0.12
CA HIS A 11 9.65 -1.42 1.15
C HIS A 11 8.92 -0.28 1.88
N ASN A 12 8.59 0.78 1.16
CA ASN A 12 7.89 1.89 1.75
C ASN A 12 6.52 1.48 2.26
N LEU A 13 5.85 0.63 1.51
CA LEU A 13 4.54 0.15 1.94
C LEU A 13 4.64 -0.64 3.23
N ARG A 14 5.68 -1.44 3.36
CA ARG A 14 5.85 -2.23 4.57
C ARG A 14 6.14 -1.34 5.77
N VAL A 15 6.90 -0.28 5.56
CA VAL A 15 7.17 0.66 6.63
C VAL A 15 5.89 1.35 7.05
N ILE A 16 5.10 1.78 6.07
CA ILE A 16 3.85 2.45 6.35
C ILE A 16 2.91 1.52 7.11
N GLU A 17 2.87 0.27 6.71
CA GLU A 17 2.03 -0.71 7.36
C GLU A 17 2.36 -0.84 8.85
N ARG A 18 3.62 -0.68 9.18
CA ARG A 18 4.04 -0.83 10.57
C ARG A 18 3.64 0.36 11.43
N TYR A 19 3.56 1.54 10.82
CA TYR A 19 3.28 2.74 11.58
C TYR A 19 1.85 3.23 11.49
N TYR A 20 1.10 2.77 10.49
CA TYR A 20 -0.27 3.24 10.30
C TYR A 20 -1.23 2.08 10.32
N SER A 21 -2.33 2.24 11.05
CA SER A 21 -3.40 1.26 10.99
C SER A 21 -4.19 1.44 9.72
N ARG A 22 -4.30 2.70 9.27
CA ARG A 22 -4.98 2.99 8.03
C ARG A 22 -4.47 4.32 7.52
N ILE A 23 -4.60 4.50 6.23
CA ILE A 23 -4.09 5.70 5.59
C ILE A 23 -4.91 5.92 4.33
N ARG A 24 -5.07 7.17 3.95
CA ARG A 24 -5.78 7.47 2.73
C ARG A 24 -4.96 7.03 1.54
N LEU A 25 -5.65 6.51 0.52
CA LEU A 25 -4.96 6.06 -0.67
C LEU A 25 -4.19 7.20 -1.32
N GLU A 26 -4.77 8.39 -1.31
CA GLU A 26 -4.08 9.56 -1.83
C GLU A 26 -2.77 9.80 -1.11
N ARG A 27 -2.83 9.76 0.21
CA ARG A 27 -1.66 10.01 1.01
C ARG A 27 -0.62 8.92 0.76
N LEU A 28 -1.09 7.69 0.67
CA LEU A 28 -0.19 6.58 0.42
C LEU A 28 0.55 6.78 -0.90
N ALA A 29 -0.18 7.17 -1.93
CA ALA A 29 0.43 7.40 -3.23
C ALA A 29 1.49 8.49 -3.16
N VAL A 30 1.19 9.55 -2.43
CA VAL A 30 2.15 10.64 -2.28
C VAL A 30 3.39 10.18 -1.54
N LEU A 31 3.19 9.44 -0.46
CA LEU A 31 4.32 8.98 0.34
C LEU A 31 5.21 8.03 -0.44
N VAL A 32 4.60 7.21 -1.25
CA VAL A 32 5.36 6.26 -2.06
C VAL A 32 5.90 6.91 -3.33
N GLY A 33 5.25 7.98 -3.78
CA GLY A 33 5.70 8.70 -4.95
C GLY A 33 5.18 8.12 -6.25
N VAL A 34 3.96 7.60 -6.22
CA VAL A 34 3.35 7.03 -7.43
C VAL A 34 1.93 7.54 -7.55
N SER A 35 1.28 7.20 -8.67
CA SER A 35 -0.10 7.60 -8.87
C SER A 35 -1.02 6.75 -8.01
N LEU A 36 -2.26 7.21 -7.90
CA LEU A 36 -3.26 6.47 -7.13
C LEU A 36 -3.44 5.07 -7.65
N GLN A 37 -3.55 4.94 -8.97
CA GLN A 37 -3.73 3.63 -9.55
C GLN A 37 -2.56 2.71 -9.24
N ARG A 38 -1.36 3.26 -9.35
CA ARG A 38 -0.17 2.46 -9.09
C ARG A 38 -0.11 2.05 -7.63
N ALA A 39 -0.43 2.97 -6.72
CA ALA A 39 -0.40 2.66 -5.30
C ALA A 39 -1.39 1.55 -4.98
N GLU A 40 -2.59 1.66 -5.53
CA GLU A 40 -3.60 0.65 -5.30
C GLU A 40 -3.15 -0.70 -5.82
N GLN A 41 -2.58 -0.72 -7.00
CA GLN A 41 -2.13 -1.96 -7.59
C GLN A 41 -1.02 -2.59 -6.78
N GLU A 42 -0.09 -1.79 -6.29
CA GLU A 42 1.00 -2.33 -5.49
C GLU A 42 0.51 -2.91 -4.18
N VAL A 43 -0.47 -2.27 -3.57
CA VAL A 43 -1.05 -2.79 -2.33
C VAL A 43 -1.72 -4.13 -2.60
N CYS A 44 -2.50 -4.21 -3.66
CA CYS A 44 -3.16 -5.46 -4.01
C CYS A 44 -2.13 -6.56 -4.27
N ASP A 45 -1.06 -6.19 -4.96
CA ASP A 45 -0.04 -7.15 -5.30
C ASP A 45 0.61 -7.70 -4.03
N MET A 46 0.85 -6.84 -3.06
CA MET A 46 1.44 -7.29 -1.81
C MET A 46 0.51 -8.19 -1.03
N VAL A 47 -0.78 -7.90 -1.07
CA VAL A 47 -1.74 -8.74 -0.38
C VAL A 47 -1.76 -10.14 -0.99
N VAL A 48 -1.75 -10.20 -2.30
CA VAL A 48 -1.81 -11.48 -2.99
C VAL A 48 -0.51 -12.25 -2.91
N ASN A 49 0.59 -11.57 -3.13
CA ASN A 49 1.88 -12.24 -3.26
C ASN A 49 2.70 -12.32 -1.99
N LYS A 50 2.53 -11.35 -1.13
CA LYS A 50 3.36 -11.28 0.09
C LYS A 50 2.58 -11.60 1.36
N GLY A 51 1.30 -11.79 1.23
CA GLY A 51 0.49 -12.12 2.39
C GLY A 51 0.30 -10.96 3.36
N VAL A 52 0.43 -9.75 2.86
CA VAL A 52 0.25 -8.57 3.71
C VAL A 52 -1.24 -8.41 4.03
N MET A 53 -1.53 -8.11 5.28
CA MET A 53 -2.91 -7.90 5.70
C MET A 53 -3.31 -6.47 5.45
N ALA A 54 -3.97 -6.23 4.34
CA ALA A 54 -4.40 -4.89 3.97
C ALA A 54 -5.69 -4.97 3.18
N LYS A 55 -6.48 -3.93 3.29
CA LYS A 55 -7.74 -3.87 2.58
C LYS A 55 -7.95 -2.45 2.07
N ILE A 56 -8.41 -2.33 0.85
CA ILE A 56 -8.66 -1.03 0.25
C ILE A 56 -10.15 -0.76 0.28
N ASN A 57 -10.53 0.34 0.91
CA ASN A 57 -11.91 0.79 0.93
C ASN A 57 -12.07 1.87 -0.12
N ARG A 58 -12.59 1.51 -1.25
CA ARG A 58 -12.69 2.44 -2.37
C ARG A 58 -13.74 3.52 -2.15
N LEU A 59 -14.74 3.19 -1.37
CA LEU A 59 -15.78 4.18 -1.10
C LEU A 59 -15.23 5.37 -0.31
N GLU A 60 -14.35 5.10 0.63
CA GLU A 60 -13.77 6.15 1.43
C GLU A 60 -12.37 6.52 0.96
N GLY A 61 -11.82 5.73 0.07
CA GLY A 61 -10.49 6.00 -0.45
C GLY A 61 -9.40 5.83 0.57
N ILE A 62 -9.52 4.80 1.41
CA ILE A 62 -8.51 4.53 2.41
C ILE A 62 -8.02 3.09 2.31
N VAL A 63 -6.84 2.88 2.86
CA VAL A 63 -6.26 1.57 2.94
C VAL A 63 -6.14 1.22 4.41
N VAL A 64 -6.66 0.07 4.79
CA VAL A 64 -6.63 -0.38 6.18
C VAL A 64 -5.63 -1.51 6.29
N PHE A 65 -4.69 -1.38 7.21
CA PHE A 65 -3.70 -2.40 7.45
C PHE A 65 -4.03 -3.13 8.73
N ASN A 66 -3.63 -4.41 8.78
CA ASN A 66 -3.79 -5.19 10.01
C ASN A 66 -5.21 -5.16 10.53
N PHE A 67 -6.16 -5.24 9.59
CA PHE A 67 -7.55 -5.17 9.97
C PHE A 67 -8.05 -6.45 10.60
N LYS A 68 -7.26 -7.49 10.56
CA LYS A 68 -7.68 -8.72 11.07
C LYS A 68 -7.68 -8.67 12.56
N ARG A 69 -8.54 -9.20 13.17
CA ARG A 69 -8.70 -9.20 14.55
C ARG A 69 -8.91 -7.90 15.15
#